data_9ab0e1c059d20eb55e5d654f3abdcb34
#
_entry.id   9ab0e1c059d20eb55e5d654f3abdcb34
#
_cell.length_a   1.000
_cell.length_b   1.000
_cell.length_c   1.000
_cell.angle_alpha   90.00
_cell.angle_beta   90.00
_cell.angle_gamma   90.00
#
_symmetry.space_group_name_H-M   'P 1'
#
loop_
_entity.id
_entity.type
_entity.pdbx_description
1 polymer ?
#
loop_
_entity_poly.entity_id
_entity_poly.type
_entity_poly.pdbx_seq_one_letter_code
_entity_poly.pdbx_strand_id
1 'polypeptide(L)'
;MHQRISWDTSVKHFVRLGLTESIPNDLISQIPKTNIHRWKKENSHKCLGCELTQFVNEELELIQKLNSSLCAKKVIKAYFRLSNTLHDLLNKVPSFNKVIKKNKQKIVETVEQIKNDLPIEQALSFFSISRSTYQNYKNIVLKKCSSSYFDWCVYSYPNQLMKKEVEKIKAYFEDENYKYWSKISLYYLGLRNKDFAFCKTTFYKYVNLLGYSTLRHLKSKQKYQSLATSKPNEIWCADVTKYKLSNGSSYSIHLLMDHYSRKILGCKISKTPQAINITTLIKNAIVNTKEPPNYFLTDGGSENCNLLVKKLTNETQIKHLIAQKDISFSNSGIEALNKILKHQFLRKKIITTEKQLKKEISDFITTYNNHRPHGALNGYTPNEKYNNSKDFEWFSTAIKQQKNERSKQNKAKTCKKCVK
;
A
#
# COMPACT_ATOMS: atom_id res chain seq x y z
N MET A 1 -33.13 -27.16 -36.00
CA MET A 1 -32.87 -25.98 -35.14
C MET A 1 -31.97 -25.04 -35.92
N HIS A 2 -32.49 -23.87 -36.38
CA HIS A 2 -31.63 -22.89 -37.04
C HIS A 2 -30.75 -22.18 -35.98
N GLN A 3 -29.45 -22.38 -36.02
CA GLN A 3 -28.49 -21.69 -35.19
C GLN A 3 -28.60 -20.16 -35.52
N ARG A 4 -28.94 -19.36 -34.54
CA ARG A 4 -28.94 -17.89 -34.69
C ARG A 4 -27.49 -17.42 -34.79
N ILE A 5 -27.05 -17.01 -35.96
CA ILE A 5 -25.74 -16.42 -36.19
C ILE A 5 -25.77 -15.00 -35.59
N SER A 6 -24.91 -14.79 -34.58
CA SER A 6 -24.69 -13.46 -34.01
C SER A 6 -23.60 -12.73 -34.81
N TRP A 7 -23.91 -11.59 -35.35
CA TRP A 7 -22.98 -10.75 -36.11
C TRP A 7 -22.30 -9.75 -35.16
N ASP A 8 -21.02 -9.50 -35.39
CA ASP A 8 -20.25 -8.53 -34.62
C ASP A 8 -20.88 -7.13 -34.71
N THR A 9 -20.79 -6.38 -33.64
CA THR A 9 -21.39 -5.04 -33.52
C THR A 9 -20.74 -4.06 -34.48
N SER A 10 -19.47 -4.22 -34.79
CA SER A 10 -18.74 -3.41 -35.78
C SER A 10 -19.28 -3.57 -37.17
N VAL A 11 -19.60 -4.82 -37.59
CA VAL A 11 -20.19 -5.13 -38.91
C VAL A 11 -21.57 -4.44 -39.06
N LYS A 12 -22.41 -4.56 -38.03
CA LYS A 12 -23.73 -3.86 -38.03
C LYS A 12 -23.55 -2.36 -38.14
N HIS A 13 -22.54 -1.82 -37.51
CA HIS A 13 -22.25 -0.40 -37.49
C HIS A 13 -21.79 0.12 -38.84
N PHE A 14 -20.91 -0.61 -39.53
CA PHE A 14 -20.55 -0.29 -40.93
C PHE A 14 -21.75 -0.26 -41.85
N VAL A 15 -22.67 -1.21 -41.70
CA VAL A 15 -23.94 -1.24 -42.51
C VAL A 15 -24.83 -0.05 -42.19
N ARG A 16 -24.98 0.34 -40.90
CA ARG A 16 -25.80 1.51 -40.49
C ARG A 16 -25.24 2.82 -41.02
N LEU A 17 -23.95 2.96 -41.10
CA LEU A 17 -23.23 4.12 -41.62
C LEU A 17 -23.21 4.17 -43.16
N GLY A 18 -23.78 3.19 -43.86
CA GLY A 18 -23.77 3.10 -45.32
C GLY A 18 -22.40 2.70 -45.89
N LEU A 19 -21.46 2.30 -45.06
CA LEU A 19 -20.09 1.94 -45.43
C LEU A 19 -19.98 0.45 -45.83
N THR A 20 -20.96 -0.08 -46.53
CA THR A 20 -21.02 -1.50 -46.93
C THR A 20 -19.83 -1.92 -47.81
N GLU A 21 -19.30 -1.00 -48.63
CA GLU A 21 -18.11 -1.23 -49.48
C GLU A 21 -16.83 -1.43 -48.70
N SER A 22 -16.80 -1.06 -47.45
CA SER A 22 -15.63 -1.23 -46.55
C SER A 22 -15.63 -2.56 -45.82
N ILE A 23 -16.67 -3.37 -45.94
CA ILE A 23 -16.77 -4.72 -45.37
C ILE A 23 -16.23 -5.69 -46.44
N PRO A 24 -15.38 -6.67 -46.06
CA PRO A 24 -14.92 -7.70 -46.98
C PRO A 24 -16.08 -8.42 -47.68
N ASN A 25 -15.95 -8.65 -48.99
CA ASN A 25 -17.00 -9.25 -49.80
C ASN A 25 -17.43 -10.63 -49.28
N ASP A 26 -16.49 -11.42 -48.80
CA ASP A 26 -16.73 -12.74 -48.21
C ASP A 26 -17.65 -12.66 -46.98
N LEU A 27 -17.53 -11.60 -46.21
CA LEU A 27 -18.34 -11.38 -45.01
C LEU A 27 -19.72 -10.82 -45.33
N ILE A 28 -19.80 -9.92 -46.31
CA ILE A 28 -21.07 -9.31 -46.74
C ILE A 28 -21.97 -10.33 -47.40
N SER A 29 -21.40 -11.28 -48.16
CA SER A 29 -22.17 -12.34 -48.84
C SER A 29 -22.83 -13.31 -47.86
N GLN A 30 -22.26 -13.47 -46.66
CA GLN A 30 -22.82 -14.35 -45.61
C GLN A 30 -23.95 -13.67 -44.81
N ILE A 31 -24.11 -12.33 -44.91
CA ILE A 31 -25.15 -11.61 -44.17
C ILE A 31 -26.45 -11.65 -44.92
N PRO A 32 -27.56 -12.14 -44.31
CA PRO A 32 -28.88 -12.12 -44.96
C PRO A 32 -29.26 -10.69 -45.37
N LYS A 33 -29.74 -10.57 -46.61
CA LYS A 33 -30.20 -9.25 -47.19
C LYS A 33 -31.20 -8.54 -46.28
N THR A 34 -32.05 -9.30 -45.60
CA THR A 34 -33.05 -8.78 -44.62
C THR A 34 -32.36 -8.10 -43.43
N ASN A 35 -31.23 -8.64 -42.96
CA ASN A 35 -30.47 -8.04 -41.86
C ASN A 35 -29.79 -6.73 -42.32
N ILE A 36 -29.19 -6.73 -43.51
CA ILE A 36 -28.59 -5.53 -44.09
C ILE A 36 -29.63 -4.43 -44.22
N HIS A 37 -30.81 -4.76 -44.74
CA HIS A 37 -31.91 -3.79 -44.91
C HIS A 37 -32.41 -3.27 -43.57
N ARG A 38 -32.56 -4.13 -42.57
CA ARG A 38 -32.99 -3.76 -41.23
C ARG A 38 -31.93 -2.84 -40.56
N TRP A 39 -30.67 -3.17 -40.60
CA TRP A 39 -29.60 -2.37 -40.00
C TRP A 39 -29.45 -1.00 -40.70
N LYS A 40 -29.65 -0.90 -41.99
CA LYS A 40 -29.68 0.40 -42.69
C LYS A 40 -30.82 1.31 -42.23
N LYS A 41 -31.90 0.75 -41.74
CA LYS A 41 -33.03 1.50 -41.19
C LYS A 41 -32.95 1.77 -39.71
N GLU A 42 -32.06 1.07 -38.99
CA GLU A 42 -31.86 1.29 -37.56
C GLU A 42 -31.14 2.62 -37.34
N ASN A 43 -31.58 3.35 -36.31
CA ASN A 43 -30.92 4.59 -35.89
C ASN A 43 -29.48 4.31 -35.49
N SER A 44 -28.51 5.01 -36.09
CA SER A 44 -27.07 4.87 -35.82
C SER A 44 -26.69 5.09 -34.35
N HIS A 45 -27.53 5.84 -33.60
CA HIS A 45 -27.35 6.15 -32.21
C HIS A 45 -27.54 4.98 -31.24
N LYS A 46 -28.22 3.91 -31.67
CA LYS A 46 -28.65 2.82 -30.77
C LYS A 46 -27.51 1.94 -30.22
N CYS A 47 -26.29 2.09 -30.71
CA CYS A 47 -25.20 1.16 -30.44
C CYS A 47 -23.86 1.83 -30.12
N LEU A 48 -23.83 3.14 -30.00
CA LEU A 48 -22.67 3.87 -29.50
C LEU A 48 -22.92 4.22 -28.03
N GLY A 49 -21.92 4.13 -27.18
CA GLY A 49 -22.01 4.69 -25.85
C GLY A 49 -22.41 6.16 -25.94
N CYS A 50 -23.24 6.64 -25.05
CA CYS A 50 -23.93 7.96 -25.14
C CYS A 50 -22.98 9.14 -25.38
N GLU A 51 -21.73 9.07 -24.94
CA GLU A 51 -20.72 10.14 -25.08
C GLU A 51 -20.10 10.24 -26.48
N LEU A 52 -20.08 9.15 -27.24
CA LEU A 52 -19.56 9.10 -28.62
C LEU A 52 -20.61 9.47 -29.65
N THR A 53 -21.90 9.43 -29.29
CA THR A 53 -23.01 9.63 -30.21
C THR A 53 -23.18 11.09 -30.64
N GLN A 54 -23.01 12.05 -29.74
CA GLN A 54 -23.07 13.47 -30.08
C GLN A 54 -21.97 13.88 -31.05
N PHE A 55 -20.77 13.33 -30.82
CA PHE A 55 -19.60 13.60 -31.63
C PHE A 55 -19.70 13.07 -33.07
N VAL A 56 -20.23 11.86 -33.23
CA VAL A 56 -20.41 11.24 -34.56
C VAL A 56 -21.48 11.95 -35.41
N ASN A 57 -22.48 12.55 -34.76
CA ASN A 57 -23.53 13.26 -35.48
C ASN A 57 -23.11 14.61 -36.07
N GLU A 58 -22.29 15.37 -35.35
CA GLU A 58 -21.82 16.66 -35.82
C GLU A 58 -20.77 16.53 -36.96
N GLU A 59 -20.17 15.35 -37.08
CA GLU A 59 -19.08 15.09 -38.02
C GLU A 59 -19.48 14.18 -39.22
N LEU A 60 -20.71 13.65 -39.24
CA LEU A 60 -21.17 12.70 -40.27
C LEU A 60 -21.14 13.34 -41.69
N GLU A 61 -21.46 14.61 -41.82
CA GLU A 61 -21.33 15.32 -43.08
C GLU A 61 -19.90 15.53 -43.51
N LEU A 62 -19.00 15.77 -42.53
CA LEU A 62 -17.54 15.89 -42.75
C LEU A 62 -16.97 14.55 -43.18
N ILE A 63 -17.40 13.46 -42.57
CA ILE A 63 -16.98 12.08 -42.92
C ILE A 63 -17.44 11.72 -44.34
N GLN A 64 -18.62 12.14 -44.77
CA GLN A 64 -19.08 11.95 -46.16
C GLN A 64 -18.24 12.74 -47.16
N LYS A 65 -17.87 13.98 -46.83
CA LYS A 65 -16.94 14.79 -47.65
C LYS A 65 -15.51 14.24 -47.65
N LEU A 66 -15.04 13.71 -46.53
CA LEU A 66 -13.72 13.07 -46.39
C LEU A 66 -13.67 11.68 -47.06
N ASN A 67 -14.80 10.99 -47.24
CA ASN A 67 -14.90 9.73 -47.97
C ASN A 67 -14.57 9.84 -49.45
N SER A 68 -14.64 11.02 -50.04
CA SER A 68 -14.22 11.28 -51.42
C SER A 68 -12.69 11.37 -51.58
N SER A 69 -11.95 11.54 -50.48
CA SER A 69 -10.48 11.60 -50.44
C SER A 69 -9.86 10.27 -50.03
N LEU A 70 -9.06 9.61 -50.87
CA LEU A 70 -8.36 8.36 -50.60
C LEU A 70 -7.40 8.48 -49.42
N CYS A 71 -6.80 9.63 -49.17
CA CYS A 71 -5.89 9.88 -48.05
C CYS A 71 -6.63 9.99 -46.72
N ALA A 72 -7.73 10.71 -46.67
CA ALA A 72 -8.59 10.86 -45.50
C ALA A 72 -9.16 9.50 -45.04
N LYS A 73 -9.60 8.68 -45.98
CA LYS A 73 -10.10 7.32 -45.73
C LYS A 73 -9.09 6.43 -45.01
N LYS A 74 -7.80 6.54 -45.39
CA LYS A 74 -6.70 5.76 -44.74
C LYS A 74 -6.42 6.28 -43.33
N VAL A 75 -6.40 7.59 -43.11
CA VAL A 75 -6.14 8.22 -41.83
C VAL A 75 -7.29 7.92 -40.83
N ILE A 76 -8.54 8.07 -41.25
CA ILE A 76 -9.71 7.76 -40.43
C ILE A 76 -9.74 6.28 -40.06
N LYS A 77 -9.41 5.39 -40.99
CA LYS A 77 -9.35 3.93 -40.74
C LYS A 77 -8.25 3.54 -39.73
N ALA A 78 -7.07 4.18 -39.84
CA ALA A 78 -5.98 3.99 -38.90
C ALA A 78 -6.34 4.51 -37.50
N TYR A 79 -6.95 5.69 -37.43
CA TYR A 79 -7.40 6.30 -36.18
C TYR A 79 -8.47 5.48 -35.48
N PHE A 80 -9.47 4.99 -36.23
CA PHE A 80 -10.53 4.13 -35.69
C PHE A 80 -9.97 2.81 -35.13
N ARG A 81 -9.00 2.19 -35.83
CA ARG A 81 -8.33 0.98 -35.35
C ARG A 81 -7.53 1.22 -34.05
N LEU A 82 -6.79 2.33 -34.00
CA LEU A 82 -6.04 2.72 -32.80
C LEU A 82 -6.99 2.99 -31.62
N SER A 83 -8.06 3.72 -31.86
CA SER A 83 -9.08 4.04 -30.85
C SER A 83 -9.75 2.80 -30.28
N ASN A 84 -10.21 1.88 -31.13
CA ASN A 84 -10.82 0.64 -30.68
C ASN A 84 -9.83 -0.25 -29.91
N THR A 85 -8.61 -0.39 -30.41
CA THR A 85 -7.58 -1.18 -29.69
C THR A 85 -7.27 -0.57 -28.32
N LEU A 86 -7.19 0.75 -28.25
CA LEU A 86 -6.97 1.45 -26.99
C LEU A 86 -8.16 1.24 -26.03
N HIS A 87 -9.37 1.37 -26.51
CA HIS A 87 -10.59 1.16 -25.73
C HIS A 87 -10.68 -0.27 -25.17
N ASP A 88 -10.37 -1.28 -25.99
CA ASP A 88 -10.33 -2.68 -25.58
C ASP A 88 -9.25 -2.95 -24.51
N LEU A 89 -8.09 -2.31 -24.65
CA LEU A 89 -7.05 -2.40 -23.66
C LEU A 89 -7.45 -1.73 -22.34
N LEU A 90 -8.15 -0.62 -22.41
CA LEU A 90 -8.62 0.15 -21.25
C LEU A 90 -9.68 -0.60 -20.44
N ASN A 91 -10.58 -1.28 -21.12
CA ASN A 91 -11.63 -2.09 -20.47
C ASN A 91 -11.07 -3.31 -19.71
N LYS A 92 -9.86 -3.75 -20.06
CA LYS A 92 -9.17 -4.86 -19.37
C LYS A 92 -8.39 -4.43 -18.13
N VAL A 93 -8.26 -3.13 -17.86
CA VAL A 93 -7.43 -2.62 -16.75
C VAL A 93 -8.29 -2.18 -15.57
N PRO A 94 -8.35 -2.95 -14.48
CA PRO A 94 -9.01 -2.50 -13.26
C PRO A 94 -8.28 -1.24 -12.74
N SER A 95 -8.99 -0.14 -12.61
CA SER A 95 -8.48 1.15 -12.13
C SER A 95 -7.74 2.00 -13.19
N PHE A 96 -8.29 2.11 -14.40
CA PHE A 96 -7.78 2.96 -15.48
C PHE A 96 -7.39 4.38 -15.03
N ASN A 97 -8.20 5.02 -14.21
CA ASN A 97 -7.89 6.33 -13.63
C ASN A 97 -6.55 6.39 -12.87
N LYS A 98 -6.08 5.27 -12.30
CA LYS A 98 -4.76 5.23 -11.66
C LYS A 98 -3.64 5.16 -12.69
N VAL A 99 -3.88 4.48 -13.82
CA VAL A 99 -2.90 4.40 -14.94
C VAL A 99 -2.74 5.77 -15.58
N ILE A 100 -3.83 6.46 -15.87
CA ILE A 100 -3.83 7.84 -16.38
C ILE A 100 -3.05 8.76 -15.43
N LYS A 101 -3.35 8.71 -14.13
CA LYS A 101 -2.64 9.53 -13.13
C LYS A 101 -1.13 9.23 -13.05
N LYS A 102 -0.71 7.99 -13.32
CA LYS A 102 0.72 7.61 -13.34
C LYS A 102 1.43 8.07 -14.63
N ASN A 103 0.73 8.12 -15.75
CA ASN A 103 1.31 8.41 -17.06
C ASN A 103 1.09 9.85 -17.54
N LYS A 104 1.00 10.81 -16.62
CA LYS A 104 0.76 12.24 -16.92
C LYS A 104 1.69 12.82 -17.97
N GLN A 105 2.98 12.48 -17.90
CA GLN A 105 3.99 12.97 -18.83
C GLN A 105 3.69 12.52 -20.24
N LYS A 106 3.46 11.22 -20.46
CA LYS A 106 3.15 10.65 -21.76
C LYS A 106 1.87 11.24 -22.36
N ILE A 107 0.84 11.48 -21.51
CA ILE A 107 -0.42 12.10 -21.95
C ILE A 107 -0.18 13.53 -22.43
N VAL A 108 0.57 14.33 -21.65
CA VAL A 108 0.88 15.72 -22.01
C VAL A 108 1.69 15.77 -23.29
N GLU A 109 2.72 14.95 -23.43
CA GLU A 109 3.56 14.87 -24.63
C GLU A 109 2.70 14.52 -25.86
N THR A 110 1.84 13.50 -25.76
CA THR A 110 0.97 13.09 -26.87
C THR A 110 0.00 14.22 -27.27
N VAL A 111 -0.69 14.84 -26.29
CA VAL A 111 -1.64 15.91 -26.57
C VAL A 111 -0.93 17.15 -27.17
N GLU A 112 0.27 17.50 -26.69
CA GLU A 112 1.04 18.61 -27.26
C GLU A 112 1.51 18.34 -28.70
N GLN A 113 1.78 17.07 -29.06
CA GLN A 113 2.12 16.68 -30.43
C GLN A 113 0.96 16.82 -31.41
N ILE A 114 -0.26 16.48 -30.96
CA ILE A 114 -1.45 16.41 -31.83
C ILE A 114 -2.35 17.66 -31.76
N LYS A 115 -2.03 18.64 -30.90
CA LYS A 115 -2.87 19.83 -30.66
C LYS A 115 -3.13 20.70 -31.88
N ASN A 116 -2.26 20.62 -32.90
CA ASN A 116 -2.42 21.36 -34.16
C ASN A 116 -3.31 20.61 -35.16
N ASP A 117 -3.43 19.27 -34.98
CA ASP A 117 -4.15 18.41 -35.91
C ASP A 117 -5.55 18.06 -35.37
N LEU A 118 -5.71 18.10 -34.04
CA LEU A 118 -6.97 17.73 -33.36
C LEU A 118 -7.33 18.75 -32.27
N PRO A 119 -8.61 19.15 -32.13
CA PRO A 119 -9.08 19.97 -31.01
C PRO A 119 -8.72 19.34 -29.67
N ILE A 120 -8.24 20.16 -28.73
CA ILE A 120 -7.77 19.67 -27.41
C ILE A 120 -8.85 18.89 -26.67
N GLU A 121 -10.10 19.34 -26.73
CA GLU A 121 -11.24 18.70 -26.09
C GLU A 121 -11.41 17.25 -26.57
N GLN A 122 -11.26 17.03 -27.85
CA GLN A 122 -11.33 15.71 -28.47
C GLN A 122 -10.16 14.82 -28.01
N ALA A 123 -8.96 15.33 -28.01
CA ALA A 123 -7.80 14.60 -27.52
C ALA A 123 -7.96 14.20 -26.03
N LEU A 124 -8.55 15.07 -25.22
CA LEU A 124 -8.76 14.83 -23.80
C LEU A 124 -9.87 13.81 -23.49
N SER A 125 -10.89 13.74 -24.34
CA SER A 125 -11.98 12.77 -24.21
C SER A 125 -11.47 11.32 -24.27
N PHE A 126 -10.43 11.04 -25.09
CA PHE A 126 -9.79 9.71 -25.15
C PHE A 126 -9.18 9.26 -23.80
N PHE A 127 -8.69 10.21 -23.04
CA PHE A 127 -8.10 9.93 -21.73
C PHE A 127 -9.12 10.07 -20.60
N SER A 128 -10.37 10.39 -20.89
CA SER A 128 -11.43 10.67 -19.90
C SER A 128 -10.98 11.70 -18.85
N ILE A 129 -10.27 12.75 -19.28
CA ILE A 129 -9.78 13.84 -18.42
C ILE A 129 -10.35 15.19 -18.85
N SER A 130 -10.66 16.01 -17.85
CA SER A 130 -11.13 17.38 -18.09
C SER A 130 -9.97 18.30 -18.51
N ARG A 131 -10.30 19.42 -19.18
CA ARG A 131 -9.32 20.47 -19.56
C ARG A 131 -8.57 21.00 -18.34
N SER A 132 -9.23 21.15 -17.19
CA SER A 132 -8.58 21.57 -15.95
C SER A 132 -7.59 20.53 -15.44
N THR A 133 -7.91 19.23 -15.54
CA THR A 133 -7.00 18.15 -15.19
C THR A 133 -5.77 18.12 -16.11
N TYR A 134 -5.99 18.28 -17.42
CA TYR A 134 -4.90 18.37 -18.38
C TYR A 134 -3.98 19.56 -18.09
N GLN A 135 -4.55 20.75 -17.85
CA GLN A 135 -3.75 21.93 -17.51
C GLN A 135 -2.89 21.69 -16.24
N ASN A 136 -3.45 20.99 -15.26
CA ASN A 136 -2.68 20.58 -14.08
C ASN A 136 -1.53 19.61 -14.45
N TYR A 137 -1.79 18.64 -15.34
CA TYR A 137 -0.76 17.72 -15.81
C TYR A 137 0.33 18.46 -16.59
N LYS A 138 -0.05 19.35 -17.49
CA LYS A 138 0.87 20.20 -18.27
C LYS A 138 1.75 21.04 -17.35
N ASN A 139 1.18 21.66 -16.33
CA ASN A 139 1.95 22.43 -15.35
C ASN A 139 2.94 21.56 -14.58
N ILE A 140 2.59 20.32 -14.25
CA ILE A 140 3.47 19.37 -13.55
C ILE A 140 4.62 18.93 -14.46
N VAL A 141 4.34 18.65 -15.73
CA VAL A 141 5.32 18.08 -16.68
C VAL A 141 6.27 19.15 -17.22
N LEU A 142 5.74 20.32 -17.64
CA LEU A 142 6.52 21.35 -18.32
C LEU A 142 7.24 22.32 -17.37
N LYS A 143 6.68 22.50 -16.16
CA LYS A 143 7.23 23.45 -15.19
C LYS A 143 7.99 22.70 -14.10
N LYS A 144 9.23 22.33 -14.39
CA LYS A 144 10.15 21.81 -13.36
C LYS A 144 10.41 22.87 -12.32
N CYS A 145 10.26 22.53 -11.05
CA CYS A 145 10.46 23.44 -9.93
C CYS A 145 11.65 23.01 -9.07
N SER A 146 12.72 23.78 -9.08
CA SER A 146 13.92 23.53 -8.27
C SER A 146 13.67 23.61 -6.75
N SER A 147 12.56 24.22 -6.33
CA SER A 147 12.17 24.27 -4.92
C SER A 147 11.31 23.09 -4.46
N SER A 148 10.92 22.20 -5.37
CA SER A 148 10.19 20.96 -5.06
C SER A 148 11.12 19.77 -5.15
N TYR A 149 11.03 18.85 -4.20
CA TYR A 149 11.79 17.58 -4.23
C TYR A 149 11.47 16.73 -5.47
N PHE A 150 10.23 16.80 -5.95
CA PHE A 150 9.77 16.03 -7.12
C PHE A 150 9.81 16.83 -8.42
N ASP A 151 10.50 17.94 -8.45
CA ASP A 151 10.57 18.86 -9.59
C ASP A 151 9.21 19.36 -10.12
N TRP A 152 8.16 19.19 -9.33
CA TRP A 152 6.81 19.59 -9.71
C TRP A 152 6.54 21.02 -9.29
N CYS A 153 6.18 21.87 -10.23
CA CYS A 153 5.58 23.13 -9.90
C CYS A 153 4.15 22.89 -9.42
N VAL A 154 3.99 22.63 -8.14
CA VAL A 154 2.68 22.61 -7.51
C VAL A 154 2.42 24.02 -7.03
N TYR A 155 1.86 24.83 -7.92
CA TYR A 155 1.36 26.13 -7.55
C TYR A 155 0.36 25.95 -6.40
N SER A 156 0.74 26.47 -5.22
CA SER A 156 -0.12 26.71 -4.07
C SER A 156 -0.78 25.54 -3.34
N TYR A 157 -0.09 24.43 -3.09
CA TYR A 157 -0.55 23.59 -1.98
C TYR A 157 0.13 24.03 -0.67
N PRO A 158 -0.55 24.85 0.17
CA PRO A 158 0.05 25.37 1.40
C PRO A 158 0.55 24.27 2.35
N ASN A 159 -0.05 23.09 2.26
CA ASN A 159 0.27 21.94 3.12
C ASN A 159 1.27 20.95 2.49
N GLN A 160 1.88 21.24 1.34
CA GLN A 160 2.89 20.38 0.74
C GLN A 160 4.11 20.30 1.66
N LEU A 161 4.67 19.09 1.82
CA LEU A 161 5.89 18.93 2.60
C LEU A 161 7.05 19.68 1.93
N MET A 162 7.86 20.30 2.78
CA MET A 162 9.08 20.98 2.32
C MET A 162 10.13 19.96 1.90
N LYS A 163 11.05 20.35 1.03
CA LYS A 163 12.14 19.50 0.55
C LYS A 163 12.89 18.84 1.71
N LYS A 164 13.23 19.62 2.75
CA LYS A 164 13.90 19.12 3.96
C LYS A 164 13.12 18.00 4.67
N GLU A 165 11.78 18.12 4.77
CA GLU A 165 10.95 17.10 5.41
C GLU A 165 10.92 15.79 4.59
N VAL A 166 10.92 15.91 3.27
CA VAL A 166 10.96 14.75 2.36
C VAL A 166 12.32 14.07 2.40
N GLU A 167 13.42 14.83 2.46
CA GLU A 167 14.78 14.31 2.61
C GLU A 167 14.93 13.52 3.93
N LYS A 168 14.32 14.00 5.02
CA LYS A 168 14.29 13.28 6.30
C LYS A 168 13.54 11.94 6.21
N ILE A 169 12.38 11.92 5.50
CA ILE A 169 11.68 10.66 5.25
C ILE A 169 12.60 9.69 4.51
N LYS A 170 13.27 10.16 3.45
CA LYS A 170 14.17 9.33 2.64
C LYS A 170 15.31 8.75 3.46
N ALA A 171 15.96 9.58 4.30
CA ALA A 171 17.06 9.16 5.17
C ALA A 171 16.68 7.97 6.08
N TYR A 172 15.47 7.97 6.66
CA TYR A 172 15.01 6.84 7.49
C TYR A 172 14.85 5.53 6.73
N PHE A 173 14.52 5.58 5.43
CA PHE A 173 14.38 4.37 4.60
C PHE A 173 15.72 3.86 4.08
N GLU A 174 16.71 4.72 3.98
CA GLU A 174 18.05 4.41 3.48
C GLU A 174 19.03 4.05 4.60
N ASP A 175 18.72 4.39 5.84
CA ASP A 175 19.55 4.05 7.01
C ASP A 175 19.58 2.54 7.25
N GLU A 176 20.78 1.96 7.32
CA GLU A 176 21.00 0.54 7.52
C GLU A 176 20.40 0.01 8.83
N ASN A 177 20.30 0.84 9.87
CA ASN A 177 19.72 0.45 11.16
C ASN A 177 18.20 0.34 11.10
N TYR A 178 17.55 1.12 10.24
CA TYR A 178 16.09 1.28 10.23
C TYR A 178 15.40 0.76 8.97
N LYS A 179 16.14 0.50 7.89
CA LYS A 179 15.53 0.19 6.57
C LYS A 179 14.56 -1.00 6.55
N TYR A 180 14.62 -1.88 7.53
CA TYR A 180 13.71 -3.03 7.65
C TYR A 180 12.62 -2.83 8.71
N TRP A 181 12.60 -1.69 9.36
CA TRP A 181 11.52 -1.39 10.31
C TRP A 181 10.20 -1.18 9.57
N SER A 182 9.10 -1.37 10.29
CA SER A 182 7.77 -1.08 9.71
C SER A 182 7.65 0.43 9.44
N LYS A 183 6.97 0.78 8.34
CA LYS A 183 6.72 2.19 7.99
C LYS A 183 6.12 3.00 9.14
N ILE A 184 5.25 2.37 9.93
CA ILE A 184 4.63 3.04 11.08
C ILE A 184 5.64 3.28 12.21
N SER A 185 6.59 2.38 12.43
CA SER A 185 7.67 2.59 13.39
C SER A 185 8.60 3.73 12.96
N LEU A 186 8.92 3.82 11.66
CA LEU A 186 9.70 4.94 11.11
C LEU A 186 8.97 6.27 11.23
N TYR A 187 7.66 6.28 11.00
CA TYR A 187 6.83 7.48 11.21
C TYR A 187 6.94 8.00 12.65
N TYR A 188 6.72 7.11 13.62
CA TYR A 188 6.80 7.52 15.03
C TYR A 188 8.22 7.86 15.48
N LEU A 189 9.24 7.18 14.93
CA LEU A 189 10.63 7.52 15.19
C LEU A 189 10.95 8.95 14.74
N GLY A 190 10.56 9.34 13.52
CA GLY A 190 10.75 10.68 13.02
C GLY A 190 9.99 11.75 13.79
N LEU A 191 8.80 11.44 14.32
CA LEU A 191 8.09 12.32 15.23
C LEU A 191 8.84 12.48 16.56
N ARG A 192 9.32 11.39 17.15
CA ARG A 192 10.07 11.40 18.43
C ARG A 192 11.36 12.20 18.34
N ASN A 193 12.08 12.03 17.23
CA ASN A 193 13.32 12.76 16.96
C ASN A 193 13.08 14.22 16.53
N LYS A 194 11.81 14.65 16.44
CA LYS A 194 11.41 15.99 15.96
C LYS A 194 11.92 16.33 14.55
N ASP A 195 12.23 15.32 13.73
CA ASP A 195 12.70 15.51 12.36
C ASP A 195 11.60 16.00 11.43
N PHE A 196 10.36 15.65 11.73
CA PHE A 196 9.16 16.13 11.05
C PHE A 196 7.92 16.03 11.95
N ALA A 197 6.90 16.84 11.65
CA ALA A 197 5.61 16.78 12.33
C ALA A 197 4.46 16.95 11.32
N PHE A 198 3.87 15.83 10.90
CA PHE A 198 2.69 15.78 10.03
C PHE A 198 1.90 14.49 10.27
N CYS A 199 0.68 14.43 9.74
CA CYS A 199 -0.18 13.27 9.98
C CYS A 199 0.29 12.01 9.25
N LYS A 200 -0.09 10.87 9.79
CA LYS A 200 0.22 9.52 9.29
C LYS A 200 -0.14 9.34 7.80
N THR A 201 -1.30 9.84 7.38
CA THR A 201 -1.75 9.79 5.99
C THR A 201 -0.80 10.52 5.04
N THR A 202 -0.28 11.68 5.45
CA THR A 202 0.73 12.43 4.68
C THR A 202 2.02 11.63 4.56
N PHE A 203 2.50 11.03 5.65
CA PHE A 203 3.68 10.17 5.61
C PHE A 203 3.54 9.04 4.58
N TYR A 204 2.46 8.27 4.65
CA TYR A 204 2.24 7.17 3.70
C TYR A 204 2.11 7.64 2.25
N LYS A 205 1.50 8.81 2.02
CA LYS A 205 1.42 9.42 0.69
C LYS A 205 2.82 9.68 0.12
N TYR A 206 3.70 10.30 0.89
CA TYR A 206 5.06 10.60 0.44
C TYR A 206 5.95 9.36 0.33
N VAL A 207 5.82 8.41 1.24
CA VAL A 207 6.49 7.10 1.14
C VAL A 207 6.13 6.39 -0.18
N ASN A 208 4.86 6.45 -0.59
CA ASN A 208 4.42 5.89 -1.87
C ASN A 208 4.96 6.69 -3.07
N LEU A 209 5.02 8.02 -2.99
CA LEU A 209 5.58 8.88 -4.03
C LEU A 209 7.09 8.64 -4.22
N LEU A 210 7.81 8.36 -3.14
CA LEU A 210 9.24 8.04 -3.14
C LEU A 210 9.55 6.60 -3.62
N GLY A 211 8.53 5.79 -3.91
CA GLY A 211 8.72 4.44 -4.42
C GLY A 211 8.98 3.37 -3.35
N TYR A 212 8.98 3.73 -2.05
CA TYR A 212 9.16 2.76 -0.96
C TYR A 212 7.90 1.94 -0.67
N SER A 213 6.93 1.93 -1.60
CA SER A 213 5.71 1.13 -1.51
C SER A 213 6.00 -0.32 -1.87
N THR A 214 5.84 -1.23 -0.92
CA THR A 214 5.81 -2.66 -1.21
C THR A 214 4.42 -3.06 -1.69
N LEU A 215 4.33 -3.76 -2.82
CA LEU A 215 3.10 -4.41 -3.25
C LEU A 215 2.68 -5.43 -2.18
N ARG A 216 1.57 -5.18 -1.52
CA ARG A 216 0.98 -6.16 -0.60
C ARG A 216 0.08 -7.08 -1.40
N HIS A 217 0.40 -8.37 -1.41
CA HIS A 217 -0.60 -9.37 -1.78
C HIS A 217 -1.78 -9.26 -0.81
N LEU A 218 -2.97 -9.04 -1.35
CA LEU A 218 -4.21 -9.05 -0.59
C LEU A 218 -4.47 -10.49 -0.13
N LYS A 219 -4.06 -10.81 1.10
CA LYS A 219 -4.53 -12.02 1.76
C LYS A 219 -5.94 -11.75 2.28
N SER A 220 -6.84 -12.71 2.13
CA SER A 220 -8.15 -12.67 2.76
C SER A 220 -7.97 -12.43 4.27
N LYS A 221 -8.60 -11.39 4.79
CA LYS A 221 -8.56 -11.10 6.22
C LYS A 221 -9.54 -12.03 6.92
N GLN A 222 -9.05 -13.08 7.53
CA GLN A 222 -9.81 -13.71 8.61
C GLN A 222 -9.97 -12.67 9.73
N LYS A 223 -11.21 -12.40 10.11
CA LYS A 223 -11.51 -11.52 11.24
C LYS A 223 -11.26 -12.30 12.53
N TYR A 224 -10.06 -12.14 13.10
CA TYR A 224 -9.80 -12.58 14.46
C TYR A 224 -10.26 -11.50 15.43
N GLN A 225 -10.94 -11.89 16.49
CA GLN A 225 -11.16 -11.00 17.63
C GLN A 225 -9.81 -10.78 18.32
N SER A 226 -9.50 -9.52 18.67
CA SER A 226 -8.29 -9.20 19.41
C SER A 226 -8.55 -9.32 20.91
N LEU A 227 -7.67 -10.03 21.61
CA LEU A 227 -7.69 -10.06 23.06
C LEU A 227 -7.36 -8.64 23.58
N ALA A 228 -8.25 -8.06 24.38
CA ALA A 228 -8.08 -6.75 24.97
C ALA A 228 -7.52 -6.87 26.38
N THR A 229 -6.51 -6.08 26.71
CA THR A 229 -5.91 -5.94 28.04
C THR A 229 -5.92 -4.48 28.45
N SER A 230 -6.12 -4.21 29.73
CA SER A 230 -6.27 -2.86 30.29
C SER A 230 -5.02 -2.33 30.97
N LYS A 231 -4.18 -3.20 31.50
CA LYS A 231 -2.98 -2.87 32.27
C LYS A 231 -1.82 -3.83 32.03
N PRO A 232 -0.57 -3.44 32.36
CA PRO A 232 0.58 -4.35 32.37
C PRO A 232 0.35 -5.55 33.33
N ASN A 233 1.00 -6.66 33.05
CA ASN A 233 0.95 -7.90 33.83
C ASN A 233 -0.44 -8.54 33.95
N GLU A 234 -1.39 -8.16 33.12
CA GLU A 234 -2.70 -8.84 33.06
C GLU A 234 -2.58 -10.18 32.32
N ILE A 235 -1.92 -10.19 31.18
CA ILE A 235 -1.69 -11.38 30.37
C ILE A 235 -0.24 -11.43 29.89
N TRP A 236 0.45 -12.51 30.20
CA TRP A 236 1.76 -12.79 29.58
C TRP A 236 1.60 -13.83 28.49
N CYS A 237 2.27 -13.64 27.37
CA CYS A 237 2.29 -14.54 26.23
C CYS A 237 3.67 -15.17 26.08
N ALA A 238 3.72 -16.49 25.85
CA ALA A 238 4.96 -17.16 25.49
C ALA A 238 4.84 -17.89 24.15
N ASP A 239 5.95 -17.95 23.44
CA ASP A 239 6.10 -18.71 22.21
C ASP A 239 7.57 -19.11 22.00
N VAL A 240 7.77 -20.21 21.25
CA VAL A 240 9.09 -20.73 20.91
C VAL A 240 9.30 -20.68 19.42
N THR A 241 10.36 -20.03 19.00
CA THR A 241 10.71 -19.95 17.60
C THR A 241 12.06 -20.54 17.31
N LYS A 242 12.23 -21.24 16.18
CA LYS A 242 13.50 -21.82 15.76
C LYS A 242 14.28 -20.85 14.86
N TYR A 243 15.58 -20.80 15.06
CA TYR A 243 16.52 -20.07 14.22
C TYR A 243 17.71 -20.97 13.84
N LYS A 244 18.04 -21.00 12.54
CA LYS A 244 19.15 -21.77 12.01
C LYS A 244 20.33 -20.84 11.75
N LEU A 245 21.47 -21.13 12.37
CA LEU A 245 22.73 -20.43 12.14
C LEU A 245 23.28 -20.72 10.74
N SER A 246 24.19 -19.88 10.29
CA SER A 246 24.87 -20.08 8.98
C SER A 246 25.72 -21.34 8.93
N ASN A 247 26.20 -21.87 10.09
CA ASN A 247 26.88 -23.15 10.19
C ASN A 247 25.97 -24.39 10.19
N GLY A 248 24.64 -24.19 9.98
CA GLY A 248 23.64 -25.26 9.95
C GLY A 248 23.02 -25.63 11.31
N SER A 249 23.62 -25.23 12.45
CA SER A 249 23.10 -25.51 13.79
C SER A 249 21.77 -24.79 14.03
N SER A 250 20.80 -25.46 14.67
CA SER A 250 19.49 -24.88 14.96
C SER A 250 19.32 -24.63 16.45
N TYR A 251 18.77 -23.48 16.79
CA TYR A 251 18.49 -23.08 18.18
C TYR A 251 17.02 -22.68 18.34
N SER A 252 16.48 -23.00 19.51
CA SER A 252 15.15 -22.60 19.95
C SER A 252 15.25 -21.34 20.79
N ILE A 253 14.50 -20.32 20.42
CA ILE A 253 14.42 -19.05 21.12
C ILE A 253 13.07 -18.98 21.80
N HIS A 254 13.07 -19.03 23.11
CA HIS A 254 11.89 -18.91 23.95
C HIS A 254 11.72 -17.44 24.31
N LEU A 255 10.55 -16.89 24.03
CA LEU A 255 10.18 -15.50 24.32
C LEU A 255 9.02 -15.43 25.29
N LEU A 256 9.08 -14.52 26.24
CA LEU A 256 8.00 -14.15 27.15
C LEU A 256 7.71 -12.66 26.97
N MET A 257 6.46 -12.30 26.75
CA MET A 257 6.02 -10.94 26.44
C MET A 257 4.79 -10.55 27.24
N ASP A 258 4.75 -9.34 27.77
CA ASP A 258 3.53 -8.71 28.28
C ASP A 258 2.60 -8.33 27.14
N HIS A 259 1.36 -8.80 27.17
CA HIS A 259 0.41 -8.60 26.08
C HIS A 259 -0.04 -7.13 25.94
N TYR A 260 -0.19 -6.41 27.05
CA TYR A 260 -0.64 -5.01 27.04
C TYR A 260 0.39 -4.07 26.41
N SER A 261 1.61 -4.13 26.91
CA SER A 261 2.69 -3.22 26.51
C SER A 261 3.52 -3.73 25.34
N ARG A 262 3.38 -5.02 24.97
CA ARG A 262 4.25 -5.71 24.02
C ARG A 262 5.69 -5.83 24.48
N LYS A 263 5.99 -5.55 25.76
CA LYS A 263 7.34 -5.62 26.33
C LYS A 263 7.82 -7.07 26.40
N ILE A 264 9.03 -7.32 25.92
CA ILE A 264 9.70 -8.59 26.12
C ILE A 264 10.19 -8.63 27.57
N LEU A 265 9.62 -9.53 28.35
CA LEU A 265 9.95 -9.73 29.77
C LEU A 265 11.13 -10.67 29.96
N GLY A 266 11.33 -11.59 29.01
CA GLY A 266 12.44 -12.54 29.08
C GLY A 266 12.66 -13.29 27.77
N CYS A 267 13.88 -13.80 27.62
CA CYS A 267 14.29 -14.64 26.51
C CYS A 267 15.26 -15.72 26.99
N LYS A 268 15.11 -16.93 26.47
CA LYS A 268 16.03 -18.05 26.70
C LYS A 268 16.36 -18.73 25.39
N ILE A 269 17.63 -19.07 25.18
CA ILE A 269 18.12 -19.77 23.99
C ILE A 269 18.58 -21.15 24.38
N SER A 270 18.17 -22.18 23.64
CA SER A 270 18.54 -23.57 23.86
C SER A 270 18.62 -24.34 22.55
N LYS A 271 19.33 -25.46 22.52
CA LYS A 271 19.40 -26.32 21.31
C LYS A 271 18.04 -26.94 20.98
N THR A 272 17.30 -27.33 22.01
CA THR A 272 15.96 -27.96 21.88
C THR A 272 14.95 -27.18 22.72
N PRO A 273 13.68 -27.13 22.31
CA PRO A 273 12.62 -26.55 23.13
C PRO A 273 12.42 -27.41 24.38
N GLN A 274 12.39 -26.77 25.55
CA GLN A 274 12.25 -27.45 26.84
C GLN A 274 11.35 -26.64 27.78
N ALA A 275 10.46 -27.32 28.48
CA ALA A 275 9.55 -26.72 29.46
C ALA A 275 10.27 -25.99 30.59
N ILE A 276 11.45 -26.48 31.00
CA ILE A 276 12.28 -25.84 32.03
C ILE A 276 12.71 -24.42 31.64
N ASN A 277 12.87 -24.14 30.36
CA ASN A 277 13.20 -22.81 29.90
C ASN A 277 12.03 -21.83 30.09
N ILE A 278 10.79 -22.27 29.79
CA ILE A 278 9.57 -21.47 29.99
C ILE A 278 9.34 -21.20 31.48
N THR A 279 9.45 -22.24 32.34
CA THR A 279 9.28 -22.05 33.78
C THR A 279 10.35 -21.13 34.38
N THR A 280 11.60 -21.23 33.92
CA THR A 280 12.66 -20.30 34.30
C THR A 280 12.36 -18.87 33.88
N LEU A 281 11.86 -18.66 32.65
CA LEU A 281 11.49 -17.35 32.18
C LEU A 281 10.37 -16.74 33.01
N ILE A 282 9.33 -17.51 33.34
CA ILE A 282 8.21 -17.04 34.16
C ILE A 282 8.71 -16.66 35.56
N LYS A 283 9.50 -17.52 36.21
CA LYS A 283 10.04 -17.23 37.54
C LYS A 283 10.88 -15.96 37.56
N ASN A 284 11.82 -15.82 36.62
CA ASN A 284 12.65 -14.62 36.51
C ASN A 284 11.81 -13.36 36.22
N ALA A 285 10.79 -13.48 35.39
CA ALA A 285 9.91 -12.36 35.10
C ALA A 285 9.10 -11.95 36.34
N ILE A 286 8.56 -12.89 37.12
CA ILE A 286 7.87 -12.59 38.38
C ILE A 286 8.79 -11.84 39.36
N VAL A 287 10.04 -12.30 39.51
CA VAL A 287 11.02 -11.60 40.36
C VAL A 287 11.27 -10.18 39.88
N ASN A 288 11.42 -9.97 38.57
CA ASN A 288 11.70 -8.66 38.00
C ASN A 288 10.49 -7.70 38.04
N THR A 289 9.28 -8.22 37.85
CA THR A 289 8.04 -7.41 37.86
C THR A 289 7.44 -7.28 39.24
N LYS A 290 7.88 -8.10 40.21
CA LYS A 290 7.35 -8.21 41.58
C LYS A 290 5.90 -8.66 41.67
N GLU A 291 5.28 -8.98 40.54
CA GLU A 291 3.89 -9.42 40.44
C GLU A 291 3.75 -10.54 39.39
N PRO A 292 3.02 -11.63 39.69
CA PRO A 292 2.65 -12.63 38.69
C PRO A 292 1.55 -12.07 37.77
N PRO A 293 1.43 -12.57 36.52
CA PRO A 293 0.32 -12.23 35.66
C PRO A 293 -0.97 -12.93 36.10
N ASN A 294 -2.12 -12.35 35.75
CA ASN A 294 -3.41 -13.04 35.97
C ASN A 294 -3.54 -14.25 35.04
N TYR A 295 -3.09 -14.11 33.81
CA TYR A 295 -3.21 -15.13 32.76
C TYR A 295 -1.85 -15.36 32.06
N PHE A 296 -1.61 -16.62 31.74
CA PHE A 296 -0.48 -17.03 30.91
C PHE A 296 -1.05 -17.65 29.62
N LEU A 297 -0.81 -17.01 28.49
CA LEU A 297 -1.34 -17.42 27.19
C LEU A 297 -0.24 -18.05 26.33
N THR A 298 -0.50 -19.26 25.84
CA THR A 298 0.41 -19.99 24.95
C THR A 298 -0.34 -20.62 23.79
N ASP A 299 0.37 -21.09 22.79
CA ASP A 299 -0.14 -22.12 21.88
C ASP A 299 -0.15 -23.49 22.57
N GLY A 300 -0.73 -24.50 21.93
CA GLY A 300 -0.81 -25.87 22.45
C GLY A 300 0.49 -26.68 22.36
N GLY A 301 1.65 -26.03 22.22
CA GLY A 301 2.97 -26.69 22.14
C GLY A 301 3.29 -27.52 23.39
N SER A 302 3.92 -28.67 23.21
CA SER A 302 4.25 -29.60 24.31
C SER A 302 5.14 -28.97 25.39
N GLU A 303 6.02 -28.05 25.01
CA GLU A 303 6.87 -27.28 25.92
C GLU A 303 6.08 -26.33 26.82
N ASN A 304 4.92 -25.87 26.36
CA ASN A 304 4.07 -24.92 27.04
C ASN A 304 2.99 -25.62 27.89
N CYS A 305 2.60 -26.87 27.53
CA CYS A 305 1.56 -27.63 28.19
C CYS A 305 2.09 -28.76 29.10
N ASN A 306 3.35 -28.69 29.50
CA ASN A 306 4.03 -29.69 30.32
C ASN A 306 3.63 -29.60 31.79
N LEU A 307 3.82 -30.71 32.53
CA LEU A 307 3.56 -30.80 33.96
C LEU A 307 4.35 -29.75 34.78
N LEU A 308 5.58 -29.42 34.39
CA LEU A 308 6.38 -28.38 35.06
C LEU A 308 5.74 -26.99 34.95
N VAL A 309 5.19 -26.65 33.79
CA VAL A 309 4.48 -25.39 33.59
C VAL A 309 3.19 -25.38 34.38
N LYS A 310 2.42 -26.48 34.35
CA LYS A 310 1.18 -26.63 35.16
C LYS A 310 1.44 -26.50 36.64
N LYS A 311 2.51 -27.16 37.15
CA LYS A 311 2.89 -27.05 38.57
C LYS A 311 3.21 -25.61 38.94
N LEU A 312 4.03 -24.93 38.15
CA LEU A 312 4.39 -23.52 38.39
C LEU A 312 3.16 -22.60 38.36
N THR A 313 2.28 -22.74 37.35
CA THR A 313 1.07 -21.91 37.25
C THR A 313 0.11 -22.13 38.40
N ASN A 314 -0.01 -23.35 38.90
CA ASN A 314 -0.81 -23.64 40.09
C ASN A 314 -0.20 -23.04 41.38
N GLU A 315 1.12 -23.17 41.55
CA GLU A 315 1.85 -22.60 42.70
C GLU A 315 1.73 -21.08 42.75
N THR A 316 1.74 -20.43 41.58
CA THR A 316 1.68 -18.95 41.45
C THR A 316 0.26 -18.42 41.23
N GLN A 317 -0.77 -19.28 41.23
CA GLN A 317 -2.19 -18.95 40.95
C GLN A 317 -2.42 -18.27 39.56
N ILE A 318 -1.54 -18.50 38.61
CA ILE A 318 -1.65 -18.00 37.24
C ILE A 318 -2.62 -18.90 36.45
N LYS A 319 -3.65 -18.33 35.83
CA LYS A 319 -4.53 -19.09 34.94
C LYS A 319 -3.86 -19.30 33.58
N HIS A 320 -3.53 -20.57 33.28
CA HIS A 320 -2.97 -20.91 31.97
C HIS A 320 -4.09 -21.06 30.94
N LEU A 321 -3.97 -20.33 29.83
CA LEU A 321 -4.89 -20.33 28.69
C LEU A 321 -4.18 -20.83 27.44
N ILE A 322 -4.81 -21.73 26.71
CA ILE A 322 -4.31 -22.23 25.42
C ILE A 322 -5.08 -21.52 24.31
N ALA A 323 -4.38 -20.84 23.42
CA ALA A 323 -4.96 -20.13 22.30
C ALA A 323 -5.69 -21.10 21.35
N GLN A 324 -6.88 -20.72 20.90
CA GLN A 324 -7.77 -21.48 20.01
C GLN A 324 -8.36 -22.78 20.61
N LYS A 325 -7.97 -23.15 21.83
CA LYS A 325 -8.54 -24.26 22.56
C LYS A 325 -9.44 -23.77 23.70
N ASP A 326 -8.86 -23.00 24.61
CA ASP A 326 -9.57 -22.47 25.79
C ASP A 326 -10.24 -21.13 25.50
N ILE A 327 -9.71 -20.39 24.49
CA ILE A 327 -10.22 -19.09 24.06
C ILE A 327 -10.22 -18.98 22.54
N SER A 328 -11.19 -18.23 21.99
CA SER A 328 -11.31 -17.98 20.54
C SER A 328 -10.24 -17.06 19.96
N PHE A 329 -9.31 -16.59 20.78
CA PHE A 329 -8.26 -15.66 20.38
C PHE A 329 -6.99 -16.38 19.97
N SER A 330 -6.26 -15.82 19.00
CA SER A 330 -4.96 -16.31 18.61
C SER A 330 -3.85 -15.63 19.42
N ASN A 331 -2.70 -16.30 19.54
CA ASN A 331 -1.49 -15.72 20.17
C ASN A 331 -0.75 -14.75 19.23
N SER A 332 -1.52 -13.94 18.46
CA SER A 332 -1.03 -13.10 17.37
C SER A 332 -0.02 -12.04 17.80
N GLY A 333 -0.05 -11.62 19.06
CA GLY A 333 0.89 -10.63 19.61
C GLY A 333 2.33 -11.11 19.59
N ILE A 334 2.57 -12.31 20.13
CA ILE A 334 3.92 -12.88 20.20
C ILE A 334 4.36 -13.47 18.85
N GLU A 335 3.41 -13.95 18.03
CA GLU A 335 3.70 -14.32 16.63
C GLU A 335 4.23 -13.12 15.82
N ALA A 336 3.64 -11.94 16.01
CA ALA A 336 4.12 -10.72 15.40
C ALA A 336 5.52 -10.35 15.90
N LEU A 337 5.81 -10.53 17.18
CA LEU A 337 7.16 -10.35 17.77
C LEU A 337 8.16 -11.29 17.11
N ASN A 338 7.84 -12.58 16.96
CA ASN A 338 8.69 -13.56 16.29
C ASN A 338 8.97 -13.18 14.83
N LYS A 339 7.99 -12.66 14.11
CA LYS A 339 8.17 -12.14 12.74
C LYS A 339 9.12 -10.93 12.72
N ILE A 340 9.01 -10.03 13.69
CA ILE A 340 9.89 -8.87 13.83
C ILE A 340 11.31 -9.34 14.09
N LEU A 341 11.52 -10.22 15.06
CA LEU A 341 12.83 -10.77 15.39
C LEU A 341 13.49 -11.42 14.17
N LYS A 342 12.79 -12.35 13.50
CA LYS A 342 13.35 -13.09 12.36
C LYS A 342 13.57 -12.22 11.14
N HIS A 343 12.56 -11.47 10.70
CA HIS A 343 12.58 -10.82 9.40
C HIS A 343 13.16 -9.40 9.41
N GLN A 344 13.05 -8.69 10.53
CA GLN A 344 13.51 -7.31 10.59
C GLN A 344 14.84 -7.16 11.30
N PHE A 345 15.26 -8.17 12.05
CA PHE A 345 16.51 -8.10 12.81
C PHE A 345 17.51 -9.21 12.45
N LEU A 346 17.19 -10.49 12.67
CA LEU A 346 18.14 -11.59 12.46
C LEU A 346 18.45 -11.88 10.98
N ARG A 347 17.48 -11.72 10.08
CA ARG A 347 17.69 -12.02 8.64
C ARG A 347 18.82 -11.23 7.99
N LYS A 348 19.22 -10.12 8.59
CA LYS A 348 20.28 -9.24 8.07
C LYS A 348 21.68 -9.66 8.49
N LYS A 349 21.79 -10.58 9.44
CA LYS A 349 23.05 -10.88 10.14
C LYS A 349 23.50 -12.29 9.80
N ILE A 350 24.80 -12.44 9.56
CA ILE A 350 25.43 -13.74 9.44
C ILE A 350 25.87 -14.14 10.84
N ILE A 351 25.15 -15.09 11.45
CA ILE A 351 25.41 -15.55 12.81
C ILE A 351 25.91 -16.98 12.73
N THR A 352 27.15 -17.22 13.21
CA THR A 352 27.85 -18.50 13.13
C THR A 352 27.91 -19.24 14.44
N THR A 353 27.82 -18.53 15.58
CA THR A 353 27.96 -19.12 16.91
C THR A 353 26.78 -18.80 17.83
N GLU A 354 26.57 -19.69 18.83
CA GLU A 354 25.56 -19.46 19.87
C GLU A 354 25.82 -18.16 20.66
N LYS A 355 27.11 -17.88 20.94
CA LYS A 355 27.49 -16.64 21.64
C LYS A 355 27.09 -15.40 20.88
N GLN A 356 27.31 -15.39 19.56
CA GLN A 356 26.85 -14.30 18.70
C GLN A 356 25.32 -14.20 18.72
N LEU A 357 24.60 -15.33 18.61
CA LEU A 357 23.14 -15.33 18.65
C LEU A 357 22.61 -14.73 19.97
N LYS A 358 23.19 -15.11 21.10
CA LYS A 358 22.81 -14.55 22.41
C LYS A 358 23.04 -13.05 22.49
N LYS A 359 24.16 -12.55 21.98
CA LYS A 359 24.47 -11.12 21.92
C LYS A 359 23.43 -10.38 21.05
N GLU A 360 23.21 -10.87 19.86
CA GLU A 360 22.27 -10.24 18.91
C GLU A 360 20.83 -10.19 19.44
N ILE A 361 20.38 -11.23 20.12
CA ILE A 361 19.07 -11.24 20.75
C ILE A 361 19.01 -10.27 21.93
N SER A 362 20.06 -10.14 22.73
CA SER A 362 20.12 -9.14 23.81
C SER A 362 20.01 -7.72 23.25
N ASP A 363 20.76 -7.41 22.20
CA ASP A 363 20.71 -6.11 21.51
C ASP A 363 19.34 -5.84 20.89
N PHE A 364 18.73 -6.88 20.32
CA PHE A 364 17.36 -6.81 19.83
C PHE A 364 16.36 -6.45 20.93
N ILE A 365 16.41 -7.15 22.08
CA ILE A 365 15.50 -6.91 23.21
C ILE A 365 15.63 -5.47 23.71
N THR A 366 16.86 -4.99 23.85
CA THR A 366 17.15 -3.62 24.27
C THR A 366 16.56 -2.60 23.28
N THR A 367 16.84 -2.79 21.99
CA THR A 367 16.31 -1.91 20.93
C THR A 367 14.81 -1.98 20.85
N TYR A 368 14.22 -3.17 20.92
CA TYR A 368 12.79 -3.40 20.83
C TYR A 368 12.03 -2.76 22.00
N ASN A 369 12.50 -2.98 23.22
CA ASN A 369 11.83 -2.49 24.41
C ASN A 369 11.99 -0.98 24.63
N ASN A 370 13.16 -0.40 24.31
CA ASN A 370 13.52 0.96 24.70
C ASN A 370 13.48 1.98 23.55
N HIS A 371 13.79 1.56 22.33
CA HIS A 371 14.05 2.51 21.23
C HIS A 371 13.07 2.42 20.09
N ARG A 372 12.44 1.27 19.90
CA ARG A 372 11.54 1.04 18.76
C ARG A 372 10.10 1.45 19.05
N PRO A 373 9.57 2.50 18.40
CA PRO A 373 8.18 2.88 18.56
C PRO A 373 7.25 1.87 17.85
N HIS A 374 6.14 1.54 18.49
CA HIS A 374 5.15 0.60 17.97
C HIS A 374 3.88 1.29 17.48
N GLY A 375 3.42 0.91 16.28
CA GLY A 375 2.18 1.42 15.71
C GLY A 375 0.94 1.05 16.53
N ALA A 376 0.91 -0.17 17.08
CA ALA A 376 -0.18 -0.64 17.93
C ALA A 376 -0.22 0.06 19.31
N LEU A 377 0.89 0.67 19.71
CA LEU A 377 1.02 1.43 20.96
C LEU A 377 1.00 2.94 20.72
N ASN A 378 0.49 3.39 19.57
CA ASN A 378 0.42 4.81 19.20
C ASN A 378 1.76 5.56 19.26
N GLY A 379 2.87 4.86 19.01
CA GLY A 379 4.22 5.43 18.99
C GLY A 379 4.98 5.30 20.29
N TYR A 380 4.40 4.72 21.33
CA TYR A 380 5.13 4.34 22.53
C TYR A 380 6.08 3.17 22.23
N THR A 381 7.20 3.14 22.93
CA THR A 381 8.01 1.93 23.05
C THR A 381 7.34 0.98 24.06
N PRO A 382 7.65 -0.33 24.01
CA PRO A 382 7.11 -1.27 24.98
C PRO A 382 7.38 -0.89 26.44
N ASN A 383 8.57 -0.39 26.78
CA ASN A 383 8.89 0.04 28.14
C ASN A 383 8.09 1.27 28.57
N GLU A 384 7.93 2.26 27.70
CA GLU A 384 7.12 3.45 28.00
C GLU A 384 5.65 3.06 28.23
N LYS A 385 5.11 2.17 27.41
CA LYS A 385 3.75 1.69 27.59
C LYS A 385 3.59 0.86 28.87
N TYR A 386 4.59 0.04 29.21
CA TYR A 386 4.61 -0.76 30.41
C TYR A 386 4.64 0.11 31.68
N ASN A 387 5.40 1.19 31.65
CA ASN A 387 5.57 2.12 32.79
C ASN A 387 4.51 3.24 32.81
N ASN A 388 3.51 3.19 31.90
CA ASN A 388 2.47 4.23 31.75
C ASN A 388 3.03 5.67 31.63
N SER A 389 4.15 5.84 30.91
CA SER A 389 4.73 7.15 30.69
C SER A 389 3.84 8.02 29.78
N LYS A 390 3.62 9.28 30.17
CA LYS A 390 2.64 10.19 29.53
C LYS A 390 3.24 11.12 28.46
N ASP A 391 4.44 10.89 28.01
CA ASP A 391 5.25 11.88 27.27
C ASP A 391 4.87 12.18 25.83
N PHE A 392 3.77 11.63 25.30
CA PHE A 392 3.45 11.72 23.86
C PHE A 392 2.22 12.55 23.48
N GLU A 393 1.61 13.28 24.39
CA GLU A 393 0.48 14.17 24.08
C GLU A 393 0.87 15.35 23.17
N TRP A 394 2.17 15.67 23.12
CA TRP A 394 2.68 16.79 22.32
C TRP A 394 2.63 16.57 20.79
N PHE A 395 2.51 15.32 20.29
CA PHE A 395 2.48 15.06 18.85
C PHE A 395 1.36 15.82 18.13
N SER A 396 0.17 15.89 18.68
CA SER A 396 -0.97 16.57 18.08
C SER A 396 -0.72 18.07 17.97
N THR A 397 -0.13 18.66 19.00
CA THR A 397 0.23 20.08 19.06
C THR A 397 1.37 20.40 18.10
N ALA A 398 2.43 19.59 18.08
CA ALA A 398 3.55 19.73 17.15
C ALA A 398 3.10 19.61 15.68
N ILE A 399 2.21 18.69 15.37
CA ILE A 399 1.65 18.54 14.01
C ILE A 399 0.87 19.77 13.58
N LYS A 400 0.06 20.36 14.47
CA LYS A 400 -0.70 21.60 14.18
C LYS A 400 0.24 22.78 13.96
N GLN A 401 1.22 22.98 14.83
CA GLN A 401 2.22 24.05 14.72
C GLN A 401 3.01 23.93 13.42
N GLN A 402 3.57 22.77 13.13
CA GLN A 402 4.34 22.52 11.92
C GLN A 402 3.52 22.69 10.62
N LYS A 403 2.23 22.33 10.66
CA LYS A 403 1.31 22.59 9.55
C LYS A 403 1.16 24.09 9.27
N ASN A 404 0.99 24.90 10.31
CA ASN A 404 0.84 26.35 10.18
C ASN A 404 2.13 26.99 9.64
N GLU A 405 3.26 26.58 10.17
CA GLU A 405 4.57 27.06 9.75
C GLU A 405 4.89 26.70 8.30
N ARG A 406 4.62 25.45 7.90
CA ARG A 406 4.74 24.97 6.52
C ARG A 406 3.84 25.77 5.58
N SER A 407 2.59 26.03 5.99
CA SER A 407 1.67 26.84 5.20
C SER A 407 2.18 28.27 5.00
N LYS A 408 2.72 28.91 6.03
CA LYS A 408 3.34 30.25 5.93
C LYS A 408 4.53 30.23 4.97
N GLN A 409 5.44 29.27 5.12
CA GLN A 409 6.64 29.15 4.27
C GLN A 409 6.28 28.83 2.83
N ASN A 410 5.32 27.94 2.57
CA ASN A 410 4.89 27.60 1.21
C ASN A 410 4.20 28.79 0.52
N LYS A 411 3.41 29.59 1.26
CA LYS A 411 2.81 30.83 0.74
C LYS A 411 3.86 31.89 0.44
N ALA A 412 4.87 32.06 1.29
CA ALA A 412 5.96 33.00 1.08
C ALA A 412 6.88 32.64 -0.10
N LYS A 413 7.01 31.35 -0.38
CA LYS A 413 7.75 30.82 -1.53
C LYS A 413 6.96 30.79 -2.84
N THR A 414 5.90 31.59 -2.97
CA THR A 414 5.14 31.72 -4.21
C THR A 414 6.12 32.02 -5.34
N CYS A 415 6.31 31.04 -6.22
CA CYS A 415 7.28 31.15 -7.28
C CYS A 415 6.83 32.22 -8.29
N LYS A 416 7.43 33.40 -8.21
CA LYS A 416 7.18 34.50 -9.15
C LYS A 416 7.58 34.16 -10.59
N LYS A 417 8.46 33.16 -10.79
CA LYS A 417 8.90 32.69 -12.10
C LYS A 417 7.88 31.82 -12.84
N CYS A 418 6.86 31.31 -12.15
CA CYS A 418 5.80 30.47 -12.72
C CYS A 418 4.52 31.25 -12.99
N VAL A 419 4.60 32.57 -13.08
CA VAL A 419 3.45 33.41 -13.41
C VAL A 419 3.15 33.23 -14.88
N LYS A 420 1.98 32.60 -15.12
CA LYS A 420 1.08 32.55 -16.29
C LYS A 420 1.66 32.18 -17.65
#